data_475a4b99f7fe2f80fec92ec8471c44d6
#
_entry.id   475a4b99f7fe2f80fec92ec8471c44d6
#
_cell.length_a   1.000
_cell.length_b   1.000
_cell.length_c   1.000
_cell.angle_alpha   90.00
_cell.angle_beta   90.00
_cell.angle_gamma   90.00
#
_symmetry.space_group_name_H-M   'P 1'
#
loop_
_entity.id
_entity.type
_entity.pdbx_description
1 polymer ?
#
loop_
_entity_poly.entity_id
_entity_poly.type
_entity_poly.pdbx_seq_one_letter_code
_entity_poly.pdbx_strand_id
1 'polypeptide(L)'
;TLEPSSAASDVYKRQAHKVRLNAYATYSNFLVGAALLLDNGEIISGNNQENAAYPLGLCAERTAVFYANSKFPKQKILIMAIVAGSKLKPSKSPVAPCGACRQALVEYEKLQNSPIELYFMGIEGEIAYSKSVENILPWSFDNKLL
;
A
#
# COMPACT_ATOMS: atom_id res chain seq x y z
N THR A 1 2.87 14.96 6.64
CA THR A 1 1.85 15.53 7.52
C THR A 1 1.22 14.46 8.39
N LEU A 2 0.97 14.81 9.65
CA LEU A 2 0.26 13.93 10.59
C LEU A 2 -1.22 13.81 10.17
N GLU A 3 -1.77 12.62 10.36
CA GLU A 3 -3.11 12.29 9.93
C GLU A 3 -4.20 12.88 10.83
N PRO A 4 -5.32 13.41 10.26
CA PRO A 4 -6.54 13.62 11.04
C PRO A 4 -7.15 12.25 11.40
N SER A 5 -7.32 11.99 12.68
CA SER A 5 -7.98 10.80 13.19
C SER A 5 -9.45 10.78 12.77
N SER A 6 -9.87 9.78 11.99
CA SER A 6 -11.28 9.49 11.73
C SER A 6 -11.57 8.01 11.98
N ALA A 7 -12.73 7.70 12.56
CA ALA A 7 -13.15 6.31 12.83
C ALA A 7 -13.22 5.48 11.53
N ALA A 8 -13.51 6.10 10.40
CA ALA A 8 -13.54 5.44 9.10
C ALA A 8 -12.14 5.00 8.63
N SER A 9 -11.10 5.79 8.92
CA SER A 9 -9.72 5.46 8.55
C SER A 9 -9.17 4.26 9.33
N ASP A 10 -9.71 3.96 10.50
CA ASP A 10 -9.24 2.88 11.35
C ASP A 10 -9.58 1.48 10.82
N VAL A 11 -10.61 1.36 9.98
CA VAL A 11 -11.06 0.05 9.45
C VAL A 11 -10.00 -0.54 8.51
N TYR A 12 -9.56 0.21 7.48
CA TYR A 12 -8.58 -0.32 6.53
C TYR A 12 -7.17 -0.35 7.13
N LYS A 13 -6.84 0.49 8.11
CA LYS A 13 -5.59 0.36 8.86
C LYS A 13 -5.56 -0.95 9.65
N ARG A 14 -6.64 -1.30 10.35
CA ARG A 14 -6.76 -2.59 11.04
C ARG A 14 -6.67 -3.76 10.07
N GLN A 15 -7.25 -3.65 8.87
CA GLN A 15 -7.11 -4.68 7.84
C GLN A 15 -5.67 -4.83 7.38
N ALA A 16 -4.94 -3.73 7.20
CA ALA A 16 -3.52 -3.78 6.85
C ALA A 16 -2.69 -4.45 7.96
N HIS A 17 -2.94 -4.14 9.22
CA HIS A 17 -2.30 -4.82 10.36
C HIS A 17 -2.60 -6.31 10.37
N LYS A 18 -3.86 -6.70 10.17
CA LYS A 18 -4.30 -8.10 10.19
C LYS A 18 -3.66 -8.91 9.06
N VAL A 19 -3.74 -8.41 7.82
CA VAL A 19 -3.22 -9.13 6.65
C VAL A 19 -1.69 -9.25 6.68
N ARG A 20 -1.00 -8.29 7.29
CA ARG A 20 0.45 -8.30 7.48
C ARG A 20 0.93 -9.60 8.15
N LEU A 21 0.17 -10.12 9.12
CA LEU A 21 0.56 -11.30 9.88
C LEU A 21 0.67 -12.57 9.03
N ASN A 22 0.02 -12.60 7.87
CA ASN A 22 0.06 -13.72 6.92
C ASN A 22 1.09 -13.50 5.79
N ALA A 23 1.93 -12.49 5.88
CA ALA A 23 2.96 -12.25 4.88
C ALA A 23 3.95 -13.43 4.80
N TYR A 24 4.34 -13.78 3.59
CA TYR A 24 5.40 -14.76 3.36
C TYR A 24 6.74 -14.04 3.26
N ALA A 25 7.39 -13.88 4.40
CA ALA A 25 8.62 -13.08 4.56
C ALA A 25 9.73 -13.89 5.23
N THR A 26 9.93 -15.11 4.74
CA THR A 26 10.86 -16.07 5.34
C THR A 26 12.33 -15.67 5.21
N TYR A 27 12.68 -14.86 4.21
CA TYR A 27 14.04 -14.41 3.97
C TYR A 27 14.38 -13.14 4.71
N SER A 28 13.52 -12.13 4.64
CA SER A 28 13.77 -10.81 5.24
C SER A 28 13.29 -10.69 6.69
N ASN A 29 12.32 -11.49 7.11
CA ASN A 29 11.56 -11.30 8.36
C ASN A 29 10.88 -9.92 8.44
N PHE A 30 10.71 -9.25 7.32
CA PHE A 30 10.07 -7.95 7.23
C PHE A 30 8.66 -8.13 6.63
N LEU A 31 7.63 -7.97 7.46
CA LEU A 31 6.25 -8.23 7.08
C LEU A 31 5.55 -6.92 6.76
N VAL A 32 4.90 -6.89 5.60
CA VAL A 32 4.12 -5.75 5.14
C VAL A 32 2.69 -6.19 4.86
N GLY A 33 1.74 -5.39 5.31
CA GLY A 33 0.33 -5.52 4.95
C GLY A 33 -0.15 -4.24 4.29
N ALA A 34 -0.96 -4.38 3.24
CA ALA A 34 -1.61 -3.28 2.57
C ALA A 34 -3.11 -3.54 2.47
N ALA A 35 -3.90 -2.52 2.69
CA ALA A 35 -5.35 -2.56 2.48
C ALA A 35 -5.78 -1.33 1.72
N LEU A 36 -6.60 -1.50 0.71
CA LEU A 36 -7.13 -0.41 -0.09
C LEU A 36 -8.66 -0.41 -0.10
N LEU A 37 -9.21 0.78 -0.13
CA LEU A 37 -10.65 1.03 -0.23
C LEU A 37 -10.98 1.44 -1.66
N LEU A 38 -11.92 0.71 -2.27
CA LEU A 38 -12.48 1.04 -3.58
C LEU A 38 -13.73 1.92 -3.43
N ASP A 39 -14.09 2.63 -4.50
CA ASP A 39 -15.27 3.50 -4.51
C ASP A 39 -16.61 2.74 -4.47
N ASN A 40 -16.60 1.42 -4.66
CA ASN A 40 -17.77 0.55 -4.43
C ASN A 40 -17.91 0.09 -2.96
N GLY A 41 -17.01 0.53 -2.07
CA GLY A 41 -16.99 0.16 -0.66
C GLY A 41 -16.22 -1.11 -0.32
N GLU A 42 -15.72 -1.85 -1.32
CA GLU A 42 -14.90 -3.05 -1.10
C GLU A 42 -13.53 -2.68 -0.54
N ILE A 43 -13.06 -3.49 0.41
CA ILE A 43 -11.70 -3.41 0.95
C ILE A 43 -10.92 -4.60 0.45
N ILE A 44 -9.86 -4.33 -0.30
CA ILE A 44 -8.95 -5.35 -0.82
C ILE A 44 -7.66 -5.27 -0.03
N SER A 45 -7.15 -6.41 0.39
CA SER A 45 -5.90 -6.46 1.15
C SER A 45 -4.89 -7.40 0.52
N GLY A 46 -3.61 -7.14 0.79
CA GLY A 46 -2.50 -7.96 0.35
C GLY A 46 -1.35 -7.88 1.33
N ASN A 47 -0.45 -8.84 1.24
CA ASN A 47 0.79 -8.86 2.01
C ASN A 47 1.96 -9.21 1.10
N ASN A 48 3.19 -8.99 1.58
CA ASN A 48 4.34 -9.30 0.76
C ASN A 48 4.54 -10.82 0.65
N GLN A 49 4.92 -11.24 -0.56
CA GLN A 49 5.16 -12.63 -0.94
C GLN A 49 6.60 -12.73 -1.45
N GLU A 50 7.48 -13.27 -0.63
CA GLU A 50 8.87 -13.49 -1.00
C GLU A 50 9.06 -14.78 -1.80
N ASN A 51 10.20 -14.92 -2.43
CA ASN A 51 10.55 -16.08 -3.23
C ASN A 51 12.06 -16.34 -3.13
N ALA A 52 12.46 -17.60 -3.17
CA ALA A 52 13.88 -17.97 -3.24
C ALA A 52 14.57 -17.34 -4.46
N ALA A 53 13.85 -17.18 -5.56
CA ALA A 53 14.25 -16.34 -6.68
C ALA A 53 13.83 -14.89 -6.36
N TYR A 54 14.68 -14.13 -5.71
CA TYR A 54 14.40 -12.81 -5.17
C TYR A 54 13.70 -11.84 -6.14
N PRO A 55 14.03 -11.79 -7.44
CA PRO A 55 13.31 -10.92 -8.38
C PRO A 55 11.82 -11.23 -8.53
N LEU A 56 11.35 -12.42 -8.16
CA LEU A 56 9.94 -12.81 -8.24
C LEU A 56 9.12 -12.36 -7.03
N GLY A 57 9.78 -11.89 -5.97
CA GLY A 57 9.09 -11.37 -4.79
C GLY A 57 8.18 -10.20 -5.13
N LEU A 58 7.04 -10.10 -4.44
CA LEU A 58 6.06 -9.04 -4.66
C LEU A 58 5.72 -8.34 -3.34
N CYS A 59 5.73 -7.01 -3.37
CA CYS A 59 5.36 -6.21 -2.22
C CYS A 59 3.85 -6.28 -1.94
N ALA A 60 3.47 -6.05 -0.70
CA ALA A 60 2.07 -6.06 -0.25
C ALA A 60 1.17 -5.12 -1.08
N GLU A 61 1.67 -3.92 -1.37
CA GLU A 61 0.95 -2.91 -2.12
C GLU A 61 0.62 -3.38 -3.53
N ARG A 62 1.60 -4.00 -4.23
CA ARG A 62 1.38 -4.54 -5.58
C ARG A 62 0.52 -5.78 -5.56
N THR A 63 0.63 -6.63 -4.54
CA THR A 63 -0.27 -7.76 -4.35
C THR A 63 -1.72 -7.28 -4.25
N ALA A 64 -1.98 -6.26 -3.45
CA ALA A 64 -3.31 -5.71 -3.25
C ALA A 64 -3.84 -4.99 -4.51
N VAL A 65 -3.07 -4.09 -5.10
CA VAL A 65 -3.54 -3.27 -6.23
C VAL A 65 -3.75 -4.08 -7.50
N PHE A 66 -2.89 -5.04 -7.79
CA PHE A 66 -3.04 -5.90 -8.98
C PHE A 66 -4.26 -6.80 -8.87
N TYR A 67 -4.50 -7.36 -7.67
CA TYR A 67 -5.70 -8.14 -7.44
C TYR A 67 -6.97 -7.27 -7.54
N ALA A 68 -6.95 -6.09 -6.93
CA ALA A 68 -8.08 -5.17 -6.98
C ALA A 68 -8.44 -4.80 -8.42
N ASN A 69 -7.47 -4.45 -9.24
CA ASN A 69 -7.71 -4.11 -10.64
C ASN A 69 -8.16 -5.33 -11.46
N SER A 70 -7.63 -6.50 -11.15
CA SER A 70 -8.05 -7.75 -11.81
C SER A 70 -9.50 -8.09 -11.52
N LYS A 71 -9.94 -7.92 -10.27
CA LYS A 71 -11.29 -8.25 -9.82
C LYS A 71 -12.31 -7.14 -10.12
N PHE A 72 -11.90 -5.88 -9.97
CA PHE A 72 -12.76 -4.71 -10.10
C PHE A 72 -12.12 -3.66 -11.03
N PRO A 73 -11.96 -3.94 -12.33
CA PRO A 73 -11.16 -3.10 -13.23
C PRO A 73 -11.73 -1.70 -13.48
N LYS A 74 -12.99 -1.46 -13.13
CA LYS A 74 -13.67 -0.17 -13.34
C LYS A 74 -13.80 0.65 -12.05
N GLN A 75 -13.37 0.11 -10.92
CA GLN A 75 -13.50 0.80 -9.64
C GLN A 75 -12.29 1.68 -9.37
N LYS A 76 -12.52 2.84 -8.78
CA LYS A 76 -11.44 3.74 -8.34
C LYS A 76 -10.91 3.31 -7.00
N ILE A 77 -9.61 3.44 -6.83
CA ILE A 77 -8.94 3.28 -5.54
C ILE A 77 -9.00 4.64 -4.84
N LEU A 78 -9.62 4.71 -3.68
CA LEU A 78 -9.73 5.92 -2.91
C LEU A 78 -8.57 6.11 -1.95
N ILE A 79 -8.23 5.04 -1.22
CA ILE A 79 -7.26 5.07 -0.12
C ILE A 79 -6.47 3.77 -0.12
N MET A 80 -5.19 3.85 0.26
CA MET A 80 -4.38 2.71 0.63
C MET A 80 -3.72 2.93 1.98
N ALA A 81 -3.84 1.97 2.88
CA ALA A 81 -3.12 1.91 4.14
C ALA A 81 -2.04 0.84 4.08
N ILE A 82 -0.84 1.15 4.57
CA ILE A 82 0.33 0.26 4.57
C ILE A 82 0.88 0.17 5.98
N VAL A 83 1.08 -1.05 6.45
CA VAL A 83 1.71 -1.33 7.75
C VAL A 83 2.91 -2.24 7.53
N ALA A 84 4.08 -1.82 7.98
CA ALA A 84 5.32 -2.54 7.72
C ALA A 84 6.20 -2.63 8.95
N GLY A 85 6.85 -3.76 9.14
CA GLY A 85 7.81 -3.92 10.23
C GLY A 85 8.40 -5.32 10.35
N SER A 86 9.60 -5.37 10.91
CA SER A 86 10.33 -6.61 11.16
C SER A 86 9.66 -7.43 12.26
N LYS A 87 9.77 -8.77 12.16
CA LYS A 87 9.47 -9.69 13.26
C LYS A 87 10.48 -9.57 14.41
N LEU A 88 11.69 -9.10 14.11
CA LEU A 88 12.83 -9.18 15.02
C LEU A 88 12.94 -7.95 15.92
N LYS A 89 12.37 -6.82 15.50
CA LYS A 89 12.37 -5.57 16.28
C LYS A 89 11.18 -4.70 15.91
N PRO A 90 10.62 -3.94 16.89
CA PRO A 90 9.52 -3.01 16.61
C PRO A 90 9.93 -1.94 15.62
N SER A 91 9.04 -1.57 14.70
CA SER A 91 9.20 -0.37 13.86
C SER A 91 8.20 0.70 14.34
N LYS A 92 8.74 1.85 14.73
CA LYS A 92 7.98 2.99 15.27
C LYS A 92 7.87 4.15 14.31
N SER A 93 8.70 4.14 13.27
CA SER A 93 8.68 5.17 12.24
C SER A 93 7.82 4.72 11.06
N PRO A 94 7.15 5.65 10.38
CA PRO A 94 6.41 5.32 9.16
C PRO A 94 7.33 4.70 8.11
N VAL A 95 6.84 3.64 7.47
CA VAL A 95 7.56 2.95 6.40
C VAL A 95 6.83 3.23 5.09
N ALA A 96 7.47 4.03 4.24
CA ALA A 96 6.92 4.42 2.95
C ALA A 96 6.93 3.26 1.94
N PRO A 97 6.02 3.24 0.96
CA PRO A 97 6.09 2.28 -0.14
C PRO A 97 7.39 2.47 -0.95
N CYS A 98 7.97 1.37 -1.41
CA CYS A 98 9.18 1.42 -2.23
C CYS A 98 8.92 2.09 -3.60
N GLY A 99 9.99 2.46 -4.30
CA GLY A 99 9.88 3.13 -5.60
C GLY A 99 9.06 2.35 -6.64
N ALA A 100 9.22 1.03 -6.68
CA ALA A 100 8.44 0.17 -7.58
C ALA A 100 6.95 0.19 -7.26
N CYS A 101 6.59 0.21 -5.97
CA CYS A 101 5.19 0.31 -5.55
C CYS A 101 4.60 1.70 -5.86
N ARG A 102 5.37 2.77 -5.68
CA ARG A 102 4.95 4.12 -6.05
C ARG A 102 4.67 4.22 -7.56
N GLN A 103 5.56 3.65 -8.38
CA GLN A 103 5.36 3.60 -9.83
C GLN A 103 4.12 2.79 -10.21
N ALA A 104 3.92 1.62 -9.59
CA ALA A 104 2.72 0.81 -9.84
C ALA A 104 1.44 1.57 -9.44
N LEU A 105 1.44 2.24 -8.31
CA LEU A 105 0.27 2.98 -7.82
C LEU A 105 -0.03 4.22 -8.67
N VAL A 106 0.99 4.94 -9.13
CA VAL A 106 0.77 6.15 -9.93
C VAL A 106 0.10 5.84 -11.27
N GLU A 107 0.32 4.66 -11.85
CA GLU A 107 -0.40 4.20 -13.05
C GLU A 107 -1.91 4.26 -12.82
N TYR A 108 -2.39 3.68 -11.71
CA TYR A 108 -3.82 3.66 -11.39
C TYR A 108 -4.36 5.04 -11.02
N GLU A 109 -3.59 5.85 -10.31
CA GLU A 109 -3.96 7.21 -9.96
C GLU A 109 -4.17 8.06 -11.23
N LYS A 110 -3.29 7.91 -12.22
CA LYS A 110 -3.41 8.61 -13.51
C LYS A 110 -4.58 8.10 -14.33
N LEU A 111 -4.74 6.78 -14.44
CA LEU A 111 -5.83 6.17 -15.20
C LEU A 111 -7.22 6.56 -14.67
N GLN A 112 -7.37 6.59 -13.35
CA GLN A 112 -8.65 6.97 -12.73
C GLN A 112 -8.88 8.48 -12.68
N ASN A 113 -7.88 9.28 -12.98
CA ASN A 113 -7.91 10.75 -12.93
C ASN A 113 -8.42 11.30 -11.59
N SER A 114 -8.01 10.67 -10.50
CA SER A 114 -8.29 11.09 -9.14
C SER A 114 -7.23 10.55 -8.18
N PRO A 115 -6.90 11.29 -7.11
CA PRO A 115 -5.81 10.90 -6.22
C PRO A 115 -6.13 9.63 -5.44
N ILE A 116 -5.08 8.89 -5.12
CA ILE A 116 -5.10 7.79 -4.15
C ILE A 116 -4.47 8.32 -2.86
N GLU A 117 -5.25 8.43 -1.80
CA GLU A 117 -4.72 8.82 -0.49
C GLU A 117 -3.91 7.68 0.11
N LEU A 118 -2.76 7.99 0.68
CA LEU A 118 -1.87 7.01 1.30
C LEU A 118 -1.72 7.28 2.79
N TYR A 119 -1.86 6.22 3.58
CA TYR A 119 -1.49 6.16 4.99
C TYR A 119 -0.44 5.08 5.15
N PHE A 120 0.72 5.41 5.68
CA PHE A 120 1.77 4.41 5.88
C PHE A 120 2.40 4.56 7.25
N MET A 121 2.68 3.42 7.88
CA MET A 121 3.07 3.36 9.28
C MET A 121 3.96 2.16 9.57
N GLY A 122 4.68 2.24 10.69
CA GLY A 122 5.28 1.08 11.33
C GLY A 122 4.24 0.24 12.06
N ILE A 123 4.68 -0.70 12.88
CA ILE A 123 3.79 -1.53 13.70
C ILE A 123 3.09 -0.66 14.75
N GLU A 124 3.78 0.34 15.25
CA GLU A 124 3.31 1.31 16.24
C GLU A 124 3.91 2.69 15.92
N GLY A 125 3.48 3.72 16.63
CA GLY A 125 4.01 5.07 16.49
C GLY A 125 3.23 5.93 15.50
N GLU A 126 3.92 6.86 14.87
CA GLU A 126 3.32 7.85 13.99
C GLU A 126 2.84 7.25 12.66
N ILE A 127 1.78 7.85 12.12
CA ILE A 127 1.24 7.54 10.80
C ILE A 127 1.56 8.71 9.88
N ALA A 128 2.19 8.42 8.74
CA ALA A 128 2.39 9.39 7.69
C ALA A 128 1.21 9.35 6.71
N TYR A 129 0.87 10.52 6.18
CA TYR A 129 -0.21 10.71 5.23
C TYR A 129 0.28 11.45 3.99
N SER A 130 -0.14 10.97 2.83
CA SER A 130 0.00 11.69 1.57
C SER A 130 -1.35 11.75 0.85
N LYS A 131 -1.72 12.93 0.39
CA LYS A 131 -2.97 13.17 -0.31
C LYS A 131 -3.03 12.50 -1.69
N SER A 132 -1.87 12.18 -2.27
CA SER A 132 -1.77 11.52 -3.57
C SER A 132 -0.45 10.74 -3.68
N VAL A 133 -0.41 9.79 -4.61
CA VAL A 133 0.83 9.06 -4.94
C VAL A 133 1.84 10.00 -5.63
N GLU A 134 1.37 10.93 -6.45
CA GLU A 134 2.23 11.92 -7.12
C GLU A 134 3.09 12.73 -6.15
N ASN A 135 2.58 13.04 -4.96
CA ASN A 135 3.32 13.79 -3.95
C ASN A 135 4.60 13.09 -3.48
N ILE A 136 4.65 11.76 -3.60
CA ILE A 136 5.81 10.96 -3.21
C ILE A 136 6.51 10.29 -4.39
N LEU A 137 6.13 10.67 -5.61
CA LEU A 137 6.79 10.26 -6.85
C LEU A 137 6.83 11.44 -7.84
N PRO A 138 7.58 12.50 -7.54
CA PRO A 138 7.78 13.60 -8.49
C PRO A 138 8.42 13.09 -9.79
N TRP A 139 8.05 13.67 -10.93
CA TRP A 139 8.57 13.27 -12.24
C TRP A 139 8.30 11.79 -12.57
N SER A 140 7.09 11.33 -12.31
CA SER A 140 6.69 9.96 -12.59
C SER A 140 6.65 9.66 -14.10
N PHE A 141 6.97 8.43 -14.46
CA PHE A 141 6.72 7.90 -15.79
C PHE A 141 5.22 7.53 -15.90
N ASP A 142 4.56 7.95 -16.97
CA ASP A 142 3.15 7.63 -17.17
C ASP A 142 2.83 7.33 -18.66
N ASN A 143 1.60 6.86 -18.89
CA ASN A 143 1.14 6.43 -20.22
C ASN A 143 1.02 7.57 -21.26
N LYS A 144 1.12 8.83 -20.85
CA LYS A 144 1.11 9.96 -21.80
C LYS A 144 2.39 10.02 -22.62
N LEU A 145 3.43 9.27 -22.20
CA LEU A 145 4.70 9.19 -22.91
C LEU A 145 4.70 8.07 -23.96
N LEU A 146 3.68 7.21 -23.99
CA LEU A 146 3.53 6.08 -24.90
C LEU A 146 2.43 6.33 -25.94
#